data_08045324b50eb6b532ef4b33a573b2c5
#
_entry.id   08045324b50eb6b532ef4b33a573b2c5
#
_cell.length_a   1.000
_cell.length_b   1.000
_cell.length_c   1.000
_cell.angle_alpha   90.00
_cell.angle_beta   90.00
_cell.angle_gamma   90.00
#
_symmetry.space_group_name_H-M   'P 1'
#
loop_
_entity.id
_entity.type
_entity.pdbx_description
1 polymer ?
#
loop_
_entity_poly.entity_id
_entity_poly.type
_entity_poly.pdbx_seq_one_letter_code
_entity_poly.pdbx_strand_id
1 'polypeptide(L)'
;MGARVGNFGLAKSLHSHNSSDIHSSTSLVGPRGSVGYIAPEYGFGSKISTEGDVFSYGVIILEMLIGKRPTDEMFKDGLRLYKFVEKSFPQKIEEILDPRIVPGYRDEGEDAGGDLDWETHRMVAMNCIIKLTELGLLCSAVTPKDQPTIQHVYNEVTAIKESFPALQG
;
A
#
# COMPACT_ATOMS: atom_id res chain seq x y z
N MET A 1 13.81 6.85 13.30
CA MET A 1 14.17 5.62 12.54
C MET A 1 14.13 5.92 11.05
N GLY A 2 15.14 5.50 10.26
CA GLY A 2 15.14 5.67 8.79
C GLY A 2 14.74 4.35 8.12
N ALA A 3 13.75 4.40 7.22
CA ALA A 3 13.41 3.28 6.36
C ALA A 3 14.45 3.13 5.25
N ARG A 4 14.80 1.89 4.89
CA ARG A 4 15.70 1.59 3.78
C ARG A 4 14.96 0.74 2.75
N VAL A 5 15.02 1.15 1.49
CA VAL A 5 14.50 0.35 0.38
C VAL A 5 15.65 -0.41 -0.25
N GLY A 6 15.52 -1.73 -0.34
CA GLY A 6 16.50 -2.59 -0.99
C GLY A 6 15.81 -3.57 -1.94
N ASN A 7 16.26 -3.60 -3.17
CA ASN A 7 15.71 -4.52 -4.17
C ASN A 7 16.84 -5.00 -5.10
N PHE A 8 17.82 -5.64 -4.48
CA PHE A 8 19.04 -6.10 -5.16
C PHE A 8 18.70 -7.21 -6.17
N GLY A 9 18.97 -6.95 -7.46
CA GLY A 9 18.79 -7.91 -8.54
C GLY A 9 17.40 -7.96 -9.18
N LEU A 10 16.43 -7.19 -8.70
CA LEU A 10 15.10 -7.08 -9.32
C LEU A 10 14.87 -5.73 -10.01
N ALA A 11 15.62 -4.69 -9.64
CA ALA A 11 15.52 -3.38 -10.28
C ALA A 11 15.91 -3.46 -11.75
N LYS A 12 15.11 -2.83 -12.61
CA LYS A 12 15.34 -2.75 -14.06
C LYS A 12 15.17 -1.32 -14.54
N SER A 13 16.12 -0.83 -15.33
CA SER A 13 16.00 0.45 -16.01
C SER A 13 15.04 0.33 -17.19
N LEU A 14 13.99 1.14 -17.21
CA LEU A 14 13.06 1.22 -18.32
C LEU A 14 13.55 2.34 -19.25
N HIS A 15 14.20 1.97 -20.36
CA HIS A 15 14.61 2.93 -21.39
C HIS A 15 13.45 3.12 -22.38
N SER A 16 13.12 4.37 -22.68
CA SER A 16 12.25 4.71 -23.80
C SER A 16 13.02 4.50 -25.08
N HIS A 17 12.81 3.38 -25.78
CA HIS A 17 13.45 3.13 -27.06
C HIS A 17 12.69 3.78 -28.20
N ASN A 18 13.23 4.91 -28.68
CA ASN A 18 13.21 5.26 -30.10
C ASN A 18 14.52 4.73 -30.67
N SER A 19 14.57 3.52 -31.17
CA SER A 19 15.43 3.01 -32.29
C SER A 19 15.62 1.50 -32.19
N SER A 20 15.46 0.90 -33.29
CA SER A 20 15.89 -0.37 -33.91
C SER A 20 17.17 -1.04 -33.35
N ASP A 21 17.15 -1.53 -32.12
CA ASP A 21 18.15 -2.49 -31.65
C ASP A 21 17.51 -3.83 -31.30
N ILE A 22 17.53 -4.72 -32.30
CA ILE A 22 16.98 -6.09 -32.29
C ILE A 22 17.82 -7.06 -31.41
N HIS A 23 18.77 -6.59 -30.64
CA HIS A 23 19.64 -7.40 -29.79
C HIS A 23 19.69 -7.01 -28.31
N SER A 24 18.56 -6.69 -27.69
CA SER A 24 18.51 -6.84 -26.25
C SER A 24 17.83 -8.16 -25.94
N SER A 25 18.60 -9.08 -25.42
CA SER A 25 18.13 -10.36 -24.88
C SER A 25 16.85 -10.14 -24.07
N THR A 26 15.73 -10.47 -24.69
CA THR A 26 14.48 -10.79 -23.99
C THR A 26 14.83 -11.92 -23.04
N SER A 27 15.29 -11.58 -21.85
CA SER A 27 15.41 -12.58 -20.82
C SER A 27 14.00 -13.16 -20.64
N LEU A 28 13.86 -14.43 -20.96
CA LEU A 28 12.68 -15.29 -20.75
C LEU A 28 12.29 -15.39 -19.26
N VAL A 29 12.72 -14.44 -18.47
CA VAL A 29 12.43 -14.37 -17.04
C VAL A 29 11.23 -13.47 -16.91
N GLY A 30 10.07 -14.08 -16.71
CA GLY A 30 8.82 -13.37 -16.38
C GLY A 30 8.96 -12.45 -15.17
N PRO A 31 7.94 -11.67 -14.87
CA PRO A 31 7.97 -10.72 -13.76
C PRO A 31 8.37 -11.44 -12.48
N ARG A 32 9.41 -10.96 -11.82
CA ARG A 32 9.91 -11.49 -10.55
C ARG A 32 9.36 -10.63 -9.43
N GLY A 33 8.86 -11.27 -8.40
CA GLY A 33 8.35 -10.59 -7.23
C GLY A 33 7.74 -11.59 -6.25
N SER A 34 7.44 -11.12 -5.07
CA SER A 34 6.78 -11.94 -4.05
C SER A 34 5.31 -12.17 -4.39
N VAL A 35 4.84 -13.39 -4.19
CA VAL A 35 3.42 -13.74 -4.40
C VAL A 35 2.52 -12.81 -3.59
N GLY A 36 1.45 -12.32 -4.21
CA GLY A 36 0.51 -11.39 -3.61
C GLY A 36 0.83 -9.91 -3.81
N TYR A 37 2.08 -9.56 -4.17
CA TYR A 37 2.49 -8.18 -4.48
C TYR A 37 2.67 -7.94 -5.97
N ILE A 38 2.69 -8.98 -6.78
CA ILE A 38 2.84 -8.90 -8.23
C ILE A 38 1.56 -8.37 -8.85
N ALA A 39 1.70 -7.34 -9.69
CA ALA A 39 0.58 -6.74 -10.41
C ALA A 39 -0.11 -7.78 -11.33
N PRO A 40 -1.46 -7.79 -11.34
CA PRO A 40 -2.22 -8.84 -12.03
C PRO A 40 -1.99 -8.88 -13.55
N GLU A 41 -1.71 -7.74 -14.18
CA GLU A 41 -1.43 -7.64 -15.61
C GLU A 41 -0.20 -8.46 -16.04
N TYR A 42 0.72 -8.72 -15.15
CA TYR A 42 1.89 -9.55 -15.44
C TYR A 42 1.52 -11.03 -15.65
N GLY A 43 0.42 -11.48 -15.03
CA GLY A 43 -0.14 -12.80 -15.28
C GLY A 43 -0.68 -12.98 -16.70
N PHE A 44 -0.97 -11.89 -17.40
CA PHE A 44 -1.44 -11.87 -18.78
C PHE A 44 -0.31 -11.54 -19.80
N GLY A 45 0.94 -11.57 -19.37
CA GLY A 45 2.09 -11.36 -20.25
C GLY A 45 2.43 -9.89 -20.52
N SER A 46 1.90 -8.96 -19.76
CA SER A 46 2.26 -7.54 -19.87
C SER A 46 3.75 -7.32 -19.56
N LYS A 47 4.34 -6.32 -20.21
CA LYS A 47 5.71 -5.89 -19.92
C LYS A 47 5.80 -5.29 -18.51
N ILE A 48 6.97 -5.39 -17.91
CA ILE A 48 7.29 -4.71 -16.64
C ILE A 48 7.11 -3.20 -16.83
N SER A 49 6.43 -2.58 -15.88
CA SER A 49 6.06 -1.16 -15.93
C SER A 49 6.18 -0.52 -14.54
N THR A 50 6.15 0.81 -14.50
CA THR A 50 6.12 1.58 -13.25
C THR A 50 4.81 1.40 -12.51
N GLU A 51 3.72 1.15 -13.22
CA GLU A 51 2.41 0.87 -12.67
C GLU A 51 2.42 -0.41 -11.82
N GLY A 52 3.16 -1.43 -12.24
CA GLY A 52 3.34 -2.64 -11.44
C GLY A 52 4.04 -2.39 -10.10
N ASP A 53 4.97 -1.44 -10.04
CA ASP A 53 5.59 -1.02 -8.78
C ASP A 53 4.61 -0.23 -7.90
N VAL A 54 3.77 0.63 -8.51
CA VAL A 54 2.70 1.35 -7.82
C VAL A 54 1.69 0.37 -7.24
N PHE A 55 1.31 -0.68 -7.99
CA PHE A 55 0.45 -1.75 -7.48
C PHE A 55 1.05 -2.41 -6.23
N SER A 56 2.32 -2.82 -6.32
CA SER A 56 3.02 -3.45 -5.20
C SER A 56 3.08 -2.55 -3.97
N TYR A 57 3.29 -1.26 -4.17
CA TYR A 57 3.29 -0.25 -3.12
C TYR A 57 1.92 -0.14 -2.45
N GLY A 58 0.84 -0.13 -3.24
CA GLY A 58 -0.53 -0.15 -2.73
C GLY A 58 -0.80 -1.36 -1.81
N VAL A 59 -0.37 -2.55 -2.24
CA VAL A 59 -0.50 -3.77 -1.43
C VAL A 59 0.27 -3.64 -0.11
N ILE A 60 1.47 -3.06 -0.11
CA ILE A 60 2.27 -2.84 1.11
C ILE A 60 1.56 -1.87 2.07
N ILE A 61 0.97 -0.78 1.56
CA ILE A 61 0.17 0.14 2.41
C ILE A 61 -0.95 -0.64 3.09
N LEU A 62 -1.74 -1.39 2.34
CA LEU A 62 -2.86 -2.15 2.88
C LEU A 62 -2.41 -3.22 3.88
N GLU A 63 -1.30 -3.92 3.60
CA GLU A 63 -0.70 -4.88 4.53
C GLU A 63 -0.33 -4.22 5.87
N MET A 64 0.32 -3.06 5.82
CA MET A 64 0.70 -2.33 7.04
C MET A 64 -0.51 -1.90 7.88
N LEU A 65 -1.61 -1.52 7.21
CA LEU A 65 -2.83 -1.07 7.88
C LEU A 65 -3.64 -2.24 8.47
N ILE A 66 -3.68 -3.36 7.78
CA ILE A 66 -4.48 -4.53 8.18
C ILE A 66 -3.67 -5.50 9.06
N GLY A 67 -2.33 -5.42 9.04
CA GLY A 67 -1.45 -6.35 9.77
C GLY A 67 -1.48 -7.78 9.20
N LYS A 68 -2.00 -7.99 7.98
CA LYS A 68 -2.10 -9.29 7.32
C LYS A 68 -1.38 -9.28 5.98
N ARG A 69 -0.55 -10.29 5.74
CA ARG A 69 0.13 -10.46 4.46
C ARG A 69 -0.86 -10.88 3.37
N PRO A 70 -0.66 -10.48 2.12
CA PRO A 70 -1.52 -10.92 1.01
C PRO A 70 -1.48 -12.44 0.78
N THR A 71 -0.53 -13.16 1.42
CA THR A 71 -0.37 -14.62 1.39
C THR A 71 -0.97 -15.33 2.60
N ASP A 72 -1.60 -14.60 3.52
CA ASP A 72 -2.24 -15.19 4.69
C ASP A 72 -3.35 -16.20 4.31
N GLU A 73 -3.59 -17.15 5.20
CA GLU A 73 -4.56 -18.22 4.97
C GLU A 73 -5.96 -17.72 4.65
N MET A 74 -6.36 -16.60 5.24
CA MET A 74 -7.67 -15.99 4.99
C MET A 74 -7.86 -15.51 3.53
N PHE A 75 -6.79 -15.42 2.74
CA PHE A 75 -6.83 -15.01 1.33
C PHE A 75 -6.65 -16.18 0.35
N LYS A 76 -6.58 -17.43 0.83
CA LYS A 76 -6.27 -18.61 0.00
C LYS A 76 -7.32 -18.93 -1.07
N ASP A 77 -8.60 -18.68 -0.80
CA ASP A 77 -9.71 -19.04 -1.70
C ASP A 77 -9.97 -17.99 -2.80
N GLY A 78 -8.91 -17.31 -3.27
CA GLY A 78 -9.00 -16.30 -4.32
C GLY A 78 -9.43 -14.91 -3.84
N LEU A 79 -9.68 -14.74 -2.56
CA LEU A 79 -9.83 -13.43 -1.95
C LEU A 79 -8.46 -12.75 -1.92
N ARG A 80 -8.36 -11.54 -2.46
CA ARG A 80 -7.14 -10.76 -2.42
C ARG A 80 -7.25 -9.69 -1.33
N LEU A 81 -6.11 -9.31 -0.73
CA LEU A 81 -6.06 -8.31 0.33
C LEU A 81 -6.80 -7.02 -0.06
N TYR A 82 -6.54 -6.46 -1.25
CA TYR A 82 -7.20 -5.24 -1.69
C TYR A 82 -8.73 -5.41 -1.82
N LYS A 83 -9.22 -6.58 -2.27
CA LYS A 83 -10.66 -6.88 -2.34
C LYS A 83 -11.30 -7.00 -0.96
N PHE A 84 -10.57 -7.55 0.00
CA PHE A 84 -11.01 -7.62 1.38
C PHE A 84 -11.17 -6.22 1.98
N VAL A 85 -10.18 -5.35 1.76
CA VAL A 85 -10.22 -3.95 2.24
C VAL A 85 -11.31 -3.16 1.52
N GLU A 86 -11.42 -3.26 0.19
CA GLU A 86 -12.43 -2.58 -0.62
C GLU A 86 -13.87 -2.85 -0.13
N LYS A 87 -14.16 -4.09 0.29
CA LYS A 87 -15.49 -4.47 0.82
C LYS A 87 -15.81 -3.82 2.16
N SER A 88 -14.81 -3.48 2.95
CA SER A 88 -14.97 -2.91 4.28
C SER A 88 -14.82 -1.39 4.29
N PHE A 89 -14.24 -0.82 3.25
CA PHE A 89 -13.99 0.61 3.15
C PHE A 89 -15.21 1.37 2.60
N PRO A 90 -15.52 2.57 3.11
CA PRO A 90 -14.93 3.17 4.32
C PRO A 90 -15.65 2.79 5.63
N GLN A 91 -16.89 2.26 5.57
CA GLN A 91 -17.81 2.18 6.72
C GLN A 91 -17.38 1.22 7.82
N LYS A 92 -16.63 0.17 7.43
CA LYS A 92 -16.19 -0.90 8.35
C LYS A 92 -14.67 -1.04 8.42
N ILE A 93 -13.95 0.03 8.08
CA ILE A 93 -12.48 -0.05 8.03
C ILE A 93 -11.90 -0.35 9.41
N GLU A 94 -12.45 0.23 10.48
CA GLU A 94 -11.97 0.02 11.86
C GLU A 94 -12.03 -1.46 12.27
N GLU A 95 -13.02 -2.21 11.76
CA GLU A 95 -13.20 -3.64 12.11
C GLU A 95 -12.09 -4.54 11.58
N ILE A 96 -11.36 -4.08 10.55
CA ILE A 96 -10.34 -4.86 9.86
C ILE A 96 -8.91 -4.32 10.04
N LEU A 97 -8.74 -3.16 10.65
CA LEU A 97 -7.42 -2.60 10.96
C LEU A 97 -6.66 -3.49 11.95
N ASP A 98 -5.34 -3.45 11.85
CA ASP A 98 -4.50 -3.99 12.91
C ASP A 98 -4.79 -3.23 14.22
N PRO A 99 -5.19 -3.90 15.31
CA PRO A 99 -5.50 -3.23 16.58
C PRO A 99 -4.37 -2.32 17.07
N ARG A 100 -3.11 -2.65 16.77
CA ARG A 100 -1.93 -1.88 17.22
C ARG A 100 -1.84 -0.48 16.61
N ILE A 101 -2.51 -0.24 15.48
CA ILE A 101 -2.50 1.08 14.81
C ILE A 101 -3.79 1.87 15.06
N VAL A 102 -4.83 1.22 15.61
CA VAL A 102 -6.08 1.89 15.95
C VAL A 102 -5.81 2.85 17.10
N PRO A 103 -6.04 4.16 16.91
CA PRO A 103 -5.81 5.13 17.99
C PRO A 103 -6.71 4.82 19.18
N GLY A 104 -6.12 4.61 20.35
CA GLY A 104 -6.85 4.31 21.57
C GLY A 104 -6.95 2.84 21.95
N TYR A 105 -6.40 1.96 21.17
CA TYR A 105 -6.20 0.60 21.62
C TYR A 105 -5.15 0.62 22.77
N ARG A 106 -5.62 0.45 24.00
CA ARG A 106 -4.78 0.24 25.18
C ARG A 106 -5.02 -1.17 25.67
N ASP A 107 -3.97 -1.83 26.13
CA ASP A 107 -4.12 -3.06 26.92
C ASP A 107 -4.95 -2.74 28.17
N GLU A 108 -5.85 -3.65 28.53
CA GLU A 108 -6.76 -3.51 29.66
C GLU A 108 -6.00 -3.14 30.95
N GLY A 109 -6.05 -1.87 31.37
CA GLY A 109 -5.44 -1.44 32.63
C GLY A 109 -5.08 0.04 32.77
N GLU A 110 -5.15 0.84 31.75
CA GLU A 110 -4.88 2.28 31.87
C GLU A 110 -6.16 3.12 31.77
N ASP A 111 -6.43 3.89 32.84
CA ASP A 111 -7.57 4.80 32.96
C ASP A 111 -7.62 5.78 31.78
N ALA A 112 -8.68 5.73 31.01
CA ALA A 112 -8.96 6.69 29.94
C ALA A 112 -9.43 8.02 30.59
N GLY A 113 -8.49 8.83 31.05
CA GLY A 113 -8.76 10.23 31.34
C GLY A 113 -9.22 10.90 30.04
N GLY A 114 -10.50 11.24 29.96
CA GLY A 114 -11.11 11.91 28.80
C GLY A 114 -10.57 13.32 28.64
N ASP A 115 -9.37 13.45 28.08
CA ASP A 115 -8.80 14.74 27.73
C ASP A 115 -9.30 15.13 26.33
N LEU A 116 -9.78 16.35 26.18
CA LEU A 116 -10.29 16.88 24.90
C LEU A 116 -9.23 16.80 23.78
N ASP A 117 -7.97 16.84 24.16
CA ASP A 117 -6.79 16.70 23.29
C ASP A 117 -6.69 15.28 22.71
N TRP A 118 -6.99 14.26 23.49
CA TRP A 118 -7.00 12.87 23.08
C TRP A 118 -8.00 12.58 21.95
N GLU A 119 -9.23 13.05 22.06
CA GLU A 119 -10.26 12.83 21.03
C GLU A 119 -9.87 13.50 19.71
N THR A 120 -9.26 14.67 19.78
CA THR A 120 -8.73 15.36 18.60
C THR A 120 -7.62 14.55 17.94
N HIS A 121 -6.66 14.04 18.73
CA HIS A 121 -5.58 13.18 18.21
C HIS A 121 -6.11 11.91 17.56
N ARG A 122 -7.10 11.27 18.19
CA ARG A 122 -7.76 10.08 17.64
C ARG A 122 -8.42 10.37 16.29
N MET A 123 -9.14 11.47 16.18
CA MET A 123 -9.79 11.88 14.93
C MET A 123 -8.76 12.14 13.82
N VAL A 124 -7.68 12.85 14.11
CA VAL A 124 -6.62 13.12 13.14
C VAL A 124 -5.94 11.85 12.69
N ALA A 125 -5.58 10.98 13.62
CA ALA A 125 -4.94 9.70 13.29
C ALA A 125 -5.87 8.81 12.45
N MET A 126 -7.15 8.74 12.78
CA MET A 126 -8.13 7.96 12.02
C MET A 126 -8.33 8.52 10.62
N ASN A 127 -8.37 9.84 10.47
CA ASN A 127 -8.43 10.48 9.15
C ASN A 127 -7.19 10.15 8.29
N CYS A 128 -5.99 10.12 8.88
CA CYS A 128 -4.78 9.69 8.19
C CYS A 128 -4.86 8.23 7.74
N ILE A 129 -5.38 7.34 8.59
CA ILE A 129 -5.58 5.91 8.26
C ILE A 129 -6.56 5.77 7.09
N ILE A 130 -7.67 6.50 7.10
CA ILE A 130 -8.66 6.49 6.02
C ILE A 130 -8.02 6.93 4.70
N LYS A 131 -7.28 8.04 4.70
CA LYS A 131 -6.58 8.53 3.50
C LYS A 131 -5.51 7.55 3.00
N LEU A 132 -4.74 6.92 3.89
CA LEU A 132 -3.77 5.90 3.52
C LEU A 132 -4.47 4.65 2.95
N THR A 133 -5.61 4.26 3.49
CA THR A 133 -6.40 3.14 2.95
C THR A 133 -6.89 3.45 1.55
N GLU A 134 -7.45 4.63 1.33
CA GLU A 134 -7.90 5.10 0.01
C GLU A 134 -6.76 5.09 -1.00
N LEU A 135 -5.59 5.64 -0.63
CA LEU A 135 -4.41 5.62 -1.46
C LEU A 135 -3.93 4.19 -1.77
N GLY A 136 -3.92 3.30 -0.77
CA GLY A 136 -3.58 1.89 -0.95
C GLY A 136 -4.50 1.17 -1.93
N LEU A 137 -5.81 1.41 -1.83
CA LEU A 137 -6.82 0.89 -2.76
C LEU A 137 -6.62 1.44 -4.18
N LEU A 138 -6.39 2.74 -4.31
CA LEU A 138 -6.15 3.38 -5.59
C LEU A 138 -4.89 2.84 -6.27
N CYS A 139 -3.78 2.72 -5.54
CA CYS A 139 -2.54 2.15 -6.05
C CYS A 139 -2.71 0.68 -6.46
N SER A 140 -3.48 -0.12 -5.71
CA SER A 140 -3.72 -1.53 -5.99
C SER A 140 -4.88 -1.80 -6.95
N ALA A 141 -5.32 -0.79 -7.71
CA ALA A 141 -6.30 -0.97 -8.78
C ALA A 141 -5.80 -1.99 -9.80
N VAL A 142 -6.71 -2.87 -10.25
CA VAL A 142 -6.36 -3.99 -11.18
C VAL A 142 -5.97 -3.47 -12.57
N THR A 143 -6.54 -2.36 -12.97
CA THR A 143 -6.28 -1.73 -14.27
C THR A 143 -5.15 -0.70 -14.12
N PRO A 144 -4.01 -0.85 -14.80
CA PRO A 144 -2.89 0.10 -14.67
C PRO A 144 -3.26 1.57 -14.95
N LYS A 145 -4.22 1.81 -15.84
CA LYS A 145 -4.71 3.17 -16.17
C LYS A 145 -5.47 3.85 -15.03
N ASP A 146 -6.01 3.07 -14.11
CA ASP A 146 -6.75 3.57 -12.96
C ASP A 146 -5.84 3.85 -11.76
N GLN A 147 -4.56 3.46 -11.86
CA GLN A 147 -3.56 3.69 -10.83
C GLN A 147 -3.00 5.12 -10.90
N PRO A 148 -2.64 5.72 -9.76
CA PRO A 148 -2.02 7.03 -9.73
C PRO A 148 -0.57 6.95 -10.23
N THR A 149 -0.02 8.09 -10.66
CA THR A 149 1.42 8.19 -10.88
C THR A 149 2.18 8.16 -9.56
N ILE A 150 3.43 7.70 -9.56
CA ILE A 150 4.28 7.70 -8.35
C ILE A 150 4.47 9.11 -7.77
N GLN A 151 4.47 10.15 -8.61
CA GLN A 151 4.53 11.53 -8.15
C GLN A 151 3.27 11.93 -7.38
N HIS A 152 2.09 11.49 -7.83
CA HIS A 152 0.85 11.70 -7.10
C HIS A 152 0.88 10.99 -5.76
N VAL A 153 1.30 9.73 -5.74
CA VAL A 153 1.47 8.94 -4.50
C VAL A 153 2.38 9.64 -3.51
N TYR A 154 3.53 10.15 -3.97
CA TYR A 154 4.47 10.90 -3.14
C TYR A 154 3.83 12.16 -2.52
N ASN A 155 3.09 12.91 -3.32
CA ASN A 155 2.42 14.12 -2.86
C ASN A 155 1.35 13.81 -1.80
N GLU A 156 0.53 12.77 -2.02
CA GLU A 156 -0.50 12.34 -1.08
C GLU A 156 0.10 11.86 0.25
N VAL A 157 1.13 11.00 0.21
CA VAL A 157 1.81 10.55 1.42
C VAL A 157 2.43 11.71 2.20
N THR A 158 3.00 12.69 1.48
CA THR A 158 3.57 13.88 2.11
C THR A 158 2.49 14.71 2.80
N ALA A 159 1.37 14.95 2.12
CA ALA A 159 0.24 15.70 2.70
C ALA A 159 -0.36 15.00 3.93
N ILE A 160 -0.49 13.65 3.87
CA ILE A 160 -0.95 12.86 5.02
C ILE A 160 0.02 13.00 6.19
N LYS A 161 1.34 12.88 5.94
CA LYS A 161 2.36 13.05 6.96
C LYS A 161 2.31 14.44 7.61
N GLU A 162 2.15 15.49 6.83
CA GLU A 162 2.06 16.86 7.32
C GLU A 162 0.80 17.13 8.13
N SER A 163 -0.28 16.40 7.84
CA SER A 163 -1.54 16.49 8.60
C SER A 163 -1.51 15.75 9.95
N PHE A 164 -0.43 15.01 10.24
CA PHE A 164 -0.28 14.23 11.47
C PHE A 164 0.68 14.92 12.46
N PRO A 165 0.17 15.71 13.44
CA PRO A 165 1.01 16.56 14.29
C PRO A 165 1.92 15.79 15.24
N ALA A 166 1.62 14.54 15.56
CA ALA A 166 2.35 13.74 16.57
C ALA A 166 3.78 13.31 16.14
N LEU A 167 4.21 13.59 14.90
CA LEU A 167 5.55 13.28 14.41
C LEU A 167 6.50 14.48 14.43
N GLN A 168 6.09 15.61 15.01
CA GLN A 168 6.89 16.84 15.10
C GLN A 168 7.57 17.03 16.48
N GLY A 169 7.73 15.95 17.23
CA GLY A 169 8.44 15.95 18.50
C GLY A 169 9.85 15.36 18.40
#